data_570efcbbc90cfb4fa87bf4e58787eb5d
#
_entry.id   570efcbbc90cfb4fa87bf4e58787eb5d
#
_cell.length_a   1.000
_cell.length_b   1.000
_cell.length_c   1.000
_cell.angle_alpha   90.00
_cell.angle_beta   90.00
_cell.angle_gamma   90.00
#
_symmetry.space_group_name_H-M   'P 1'
#
loop_
_entity.id
_entity.type
_entity.pdbx_description
1 polymer ?
#
loop_
_entity_poly.entity_id
_entity_poly.type
_entity_poly.pdbx_seq_one_letter_code
_entity_poly.pdbx_strand_id
1 'polypeptide(L)'
;MATLAKGLTVLALFNRERPSMTLSQVAAGAELSRATARRILRTLCMLGYVAQDGRQFCLAPTVLNIGFAYLSAQSWIERAKPMMKELSERFQETCSAAVLQDTEVVYVADVTARRLLSVNASLGSRLPAFHTSLGRSQLGALPEAEIWRRLKSLRIEAYTPSTITDPQALFERVRNDFAQGFSIVDQELEKGLCSIAVPVIGRSGQAVAAVALSAHNSRASRGEMRTAFLPALRDAARLIAVAVP
;
A
#
# COMPACT_ATOMS: atom_id res chain seq x y z
N MET A 1 -11.39 -24.30 -8.70
CA MET A 1 -10.25 -23.46 -8.26
C MET A 1 -9.08 -24.35 -7.89
N ALA A 2 -7.88 -24.05 -8.40
CA ALA A 2 -6.70 -24.88 -8.18
C ALA A 2 -6.31 -24.90 -6.67
N THR A 3 -5.76 -26.01 -6.20
CA THR A 3 -5.35 -26.20 -4.79
C THR A 3 -4.36 -25.12 -4.32
N LEU A 4 -3.47 -24.67 -5.21
CA LEU A 4 -2.53 -23.60 -4.92
C LEU A 4 -3.22 -22.27 -4.57
N ALA A 5 -4.25 -21.88 -5.35
CA ALA A 5 -5.02 -20.65 -5.06
C ALA A 5 -5.64 -20.69 -3.65
N LYS A 6 -6.23 -21.83 -3.28
CA LYS A 6 -6.78 -22.03 -1.92
C LYS A 6 -5.72 -21.93 -0.82
N GLY A 7 -4.51 -22.46 -1.08
CA GLY A 7 -3.39 -22.36 -0.16
C GLY A 7 -2.95 -20.92 0.07
N LEU A 8 -2.82 -20.14 -0.99
CA LEU A 8 -2.49 -18.71 -0.91
C LEU A 8 -3.59 -17.91 -0.21
N THR A 9 -4.88 -18.21 -0.48
CA THR A 9 -6.00 -17.60 0.25
C THR A 9 -5.89 -17.87 1.76
N VAL A 10 -5.56 -19.11 2.15
CA VAL A 10 -5.40 -19.47 3.57
C VAL A 10 -4.24 -18.67 4.22
N LEU A 11 -3.09 -18.52 3.54
CA LEU A 11 -1.98 -17.72 4.07
C LEU A 11 -2.36 -16.25 4.23
N ALA A 12 -3.13 -15.69 3.29
CA ALA A 12 -3.57 -14.29 3.31
C ALA A 12 -4.60 -13.95 4.41
N LEU A 13 -5.22 -14.95 5.06
CA LEU A 13 -6.15 -14.71 6.18
C LEU A 13 -5.45 -14.22 7.43
N PHE A 14 -4.19 -14.61 7.63
CA PHE A 14 -3.42 -14.23 8.81
C PHE A 14 -2.93 -12.80 8.67
N ASN A 15 -3.22 -11.98 9.68
CA ASN A 15 -2.83 -10.58 9.73
C ASN A 15 -2.68 -10.10 11.19
N ARG A 16 -2.47 -8.80 11.40
CA ARG A 16 -2.33 -8.20 12.73
C ARG A 16 -3.55 -8.43 13.63
N GLU A 17 -4.75 -8.43 13.06
CA GLU A 17 -6.01 -8.64 13.80
C GLU A 17 -6.27 -10.14 14.06
N ARG A 18 -5.72 -11.00 13.21
CA ARG A 18 -5.87 -12.45 13.24
C ARG A 18 -4.51 -13.13 13.17
N PRO A 19 -3.65 -12.94 14.19
CA PRO A 19 -2.30 -13.52 14.19
C PRO A 19 -2.31 -15.04 14.35
N SER A 20 -3.37 -15.60 14.95
CA SER A 20 -3.61 -17.04 15.07
C SER A 20 -5.08 -17.37 14.85
N MET A 21 -5.35 -18.55 14.28
CA MET A 21 -6.71 -19.00 13.97
C MET A 21 -6.85 -20.50 14.17
N THR A 22 -8.05 -20.92 14.60
CA THR A 22 -8.45 -22.35 14.61
C THR A 22 -8.76 -22.85 13.21
N LEU A 23 -8.76 -24.18 13.03
CA LEU A 23 -9.20 -24.82 11.76
C LEU A 23 -10.57 -24.31 11.29
N SER A 24 -11.51 -24.10 12.22
CA SER A 24 -12.87 -23.65 11.87
C SER A 24 -12.86 -22.20 11.36
N GLN A 25 -12.08 -21.32 11.99
CA GLN A 25 -11.92 -19.91 11.57
C GLN A 25 -11.24 -19.83 10.20
N VAL A 26 -10.20 -20.63 9.96
CA VAL A 26 -9.54 -20.71 8.64
C VAL A 26 -10.51 -21.23 7.57
N ALA A 27 -11.28 -22.28 7.88
CA ALA A 27 -12.26 -22.83 6.94
C ALA A 27 -13.34 -21.80 6.57
N ALA A 28 -13.88 -21.09 7.55
CA ALA A 28 -14.86 -20.04 7.34
C ALA A 28 -14.28 -18.85 6.57
N GLY A 29 -13.10 -18.34 6.97
CA GLY A 29 -12.47 -17.17 6.33
C GLY A 29 -12.02 -17.41 4.89
N ALA A 30 -11.65 -18.65 4.55
CA ALA A 30 -11.27 -19.05 3.20
C ALA A 30 -12.44 -19.59 2.36
N GLU A 31 -13.66 -19.65 2.91
CA GLU A 31 -14.85 -20.26 2.28
C GLU A 31 -14.60 -21.70 1.84
N LEU A 32 -13.94 -22.48 2.70
CA LEU A 32 -13.56 -23.87 2.44
C LEU A 32 -14.29 -24.84 3.38
N SER A 33 -14.46 -26.09 2.93
CA SER A 33 -14.83 -27.16 3.86
C SER A 33 -13.72 -27.40 4.88
N ARG A 34 -14.08 -27.81 6.11
CA ARG A 34 -13.11 -28.13 7.18
C ARG A 34 -12.08 -29.18 6.73
N ALA A 35 -12.51 -30.16 5.93
CA ALA A 35 -11.63 -31.20 5.38
C ALA A 35 -10.58 -30.60 4.43
N THR A 36 -10.99 -29.67 3.55
CA THR A 36 -10.08 -28.97 2.63
C THR A 36 -9.12 -28.05 3.38
N ALA A 37 -9.62 -27.24 4.31
CA ALA A 37 -8.79 -26.38 5.13
C ALA A 37 -7.75 -27.18 5.95
N ARG A 38 -8.15 -28.32 6.53
CA ARG A 38 -7.24 -29.22 7.26
C ARG A 38 -6.11 -29.74 6.36
N ARG A 39 -6.41 -30.18 5.14
CA ARG A 39 -5.37 -30.65 4.20
C ARG A 39 -4.41 -29.55 3.84
N ILE A 40 -4.89 -28.34 3.55
CA ILE A 40 -4.06 -27.19 3.21
C ILE A 40 -3.17 -26.83 4.39
N LEU A 41 -3.73 -26.67 5.60
CA LEU A 41 -2.96 -26.33 6.80
C LEU A 41 -1.88 -27.38 7.11
N ARG A 42 -2.20 -28.70 6.98
CA ARG A 42 -1.18 -29.74 7.12
C ARG A 42 -0.05 -29.58 6.12
N THR A 43 -0.36 -29.34 4.85
CA THR A 43 0.66 -29.09 3.83
C THR A 43 1.51 -27.87 4.15
N LEU A 44 0.88 -26.76 4.57
CA LEU A 44 1.60 -25.52 4.95
C LEU A 44 2.46 -25.74 6.18
N CYS A 45 2.01 -26.54 7.17
CA CYS A 45 2.84 -26.93 8.32
C CYS A 45 4.04 -27.80 7.90
N MET A 46 3.83 -28.79 7.03
CA MET A 46 4.89 -29.63 6.51
C MET A 46 5.96 -28.83 5.73
N LEU A 47 5.53 -27.78 5.02
CA LEU A 47 6.40 -26.87 4.27
C LEU A 47 7.01 -25.78 5.17
N GLY A 48 6.63 -25.69 6.44
CA GLY A 48 7.15 -24.71 7.41
C GLY A 48 6.60 -23.29 7.24
N TYR A 49 5.53 -23.06 6.46
CA TYR A 49 4.89 -21.75 6.31
C TYR A 49 3.89 -21.43 7.42
N VAL A 50 3.35 -22.45 8.06
CA VAL A 50 2.39 -22.36 9.17
C VAL A 50 2.92 -23.19 10.32
N ALA A 51 2.83 -22.68 11.54
CA ALA A 51 3.05 -23.40 12.77
C ALA A 51 1.70 -23.73 13.42
N GLN A 52 1.65 -24.87 14.13
CA GLN A 52 0.49 -25.27 14.92
C GLN A 52 0.87 -25.34 16.39
N ASP A 53 0.10 -24.65 17.23
CA ASP A 53 0.16 -24.77 18.70
C ASP A 53 -1.22 -25.17 19.23
N GLY A 54 -1.31 -26.41 19.70
CA GLY A 54 -2.57 -27.01 20.14
C GLY A 54 -3.61 -26.99 19.01
N ARG A 55 -4.66 -26.17 19.16
CA ARG A 55 -5.74 -26.00 18.17
C ARG A 55 -5.59 -24.76 17.30
N GLN A 56 -4.55 -23.95 17.54
CA GLN A 56 -4.29 -22.70 16.83
C GLN A 56 -3.24 -22.92 15.75
N PHE A 57 -3.40 -22.20 14.64
CA PHE A 57 -2.44 -22.09 13.54
C PHE A 57 -1.99 -20.65 13.44
N CYS A 58 -0.71 -20.41 13.19
CA CYS A 58 -0.13 -19.09 12.94
C CYS A 58 0.88 -19.15 11.80
N LEU A 59 1.21 -18.02 11.19
CA LEU A 59 2.28 -17.95 10.19
C LEU A 59 3.64 -18.26 10.85
N ALA A 60 4.46 -19.03 10.14
CA ALA A 60 5.84 -19.26 10.51
C ALA A 60 6.77 -18.24 9.81
N PRO A 61 7.97 -17.95 10.36
CA PRO A 61 8.91 -16.97 9.77
C PRO A 61 9.29 -17.24 8.31
N THR A 62 9.19 -18.47 7.84
CA THR A 62 9.44 -18.87 6.44
C THR A 62 8.63 -18.07 5.43
N VAL A 63 7.43 -17.57 5.81
CA VAL A 63 6.60 -16.71 4.95
C VAL A 63 7.35 -15.45 4.52
N LEU A 64 8.24 -14.92 5.36
CA LEU A 64 9.03 -13.72 5.08
C LEU A 64 9.94 -13.90 3.85
N ASN A 65 10.36 -15.13 3.52
CA ASN A 65 11.22 -15.39 2.37
C ASN A 65 10.55 -14.96 1.05
N ILE A 66 9.22 -15.12 0.93
CA ILE A 66 8.47 -14.73 -0.27
C ILE A 66 8.47 -13.22 -0.42
N GLY A 67 8.14 -12.49 0.65
CA GLY A 67 8.14 -11.02 0.65
C GLY A 67 9.54 -10.44 0.46
N PHE A 68 10.54 -11.04 1.11
CA PHE A 68 11.92 -10.62 0.98
C PHE A 68 12.47 -10.84 -0.43
N ALA A 69 12.12 -11.94 -1.09
CA ALA A 69 12.49 -12.18 -2.49
C ALA A 69 11.98 -11.07 -3.42
N TYR A 70 10.74 -10.59 -3.23
CA TYR A 70 10.21 -9.44 -3.96
C TYR A 70 11.01 -8.16 -3.66
N LEU A 71 11.18 -7.83 -2.38
CA LEU A 71 11.84 -6.59 -1.97
C LEU A 71 13.31 -6.52 -2.41
N SER A 72 14.05 -7.63 -2.28
CA SER A 72 15.47 -7.71 -2.68
C SER A 72 15.67 -7.64 -4.20
N ALA A 73 14.69 -8.06 -4.98
CA ALA A 73 14.72 -7.91 -6.44
C ALA A 73 14.48 -6.45 -6.89
N GLN A 74 13.97 -5.58 -6.00
CA GLN A 74 13.66 -4.18 -6.28
C GLN A 74 14.76 -3.25 -5.75
N SER A 75 15.87 -3.13 -6.47
CA SER A 75 17.05 -2.33 -6.05
C SER A 75 16.72 -0.86 -5.70
N TRP A 76 15.69 -0.29 -6.31
CA TRP A 76 15.24 1.07 -6.05
C TRP A 76 14.70 1.26 -4.63
N ILE A 77 14.10 0.24 -4.02
CA ILE A 77 13.56 0.32 -2.65
C ILE A 77 14.69 0.57 -1.65
N GLU A 78 15.79 -0.16 -1.76
CA GLU A 78 16.95 0.04 -0.87
C GLU A 78 17.56 1.43 -1.04
N ARG A 79 17.60 1.95 -2.27
CA ARG A 79 18.09 3.30 -2.57
C ARG A 79 17.13 4.39 -2.10
N ALA A 80 15.83 4.13 -2.06
CA ALA A 80 14.82 5.07 -1.58
C ALA A 80 14.90 5.30 -0.07
N LYS A 81 15.26 4.27 0.72
CA LYS A 81 15.27 4.34 2.20
C LYS A 81 16.06 5.51 2.78
N PRO A 82 17.30 5.81 2.38
CA PRO A 82 18.04 6.96 2.90
C PRO A 82 17.34 8.28 2.63
N MET A 83 16.78 8.47 1.42
CA MET A 83 16.07 9.69 1.03
C MET A 83 14.76 9.84 1.79
N MET A 84 14.02 8.73 1.97
CA MET A 84 12.80 8.71 2.77
C MET A 84 13.09 9.02 4.24
N LYS A 85 14.23 8.54 4.76
CA LYS A 85 14.67 8.85 6.12
C LYS A 85 14.97 10.34 6.27
N GLU A 86 15.71 10.93 5.35
CA GLU A 86 16.00 12.36 5.32
C GLU A 86 14.71 13.20 5.29
N LEU A 87 13.75 12.84 4.42
CA LEU A 87 12.45 13.50 4.35
C LEU A 87 11.68 13.38 5.66
N SER A 88 11.63 12.20 6.24
CA SER A 88 10.94 11.94 7.51
C SER A 88 11.57 12.71 8.67
N GLU A 89 12.91 12.79 8.74
CA GLU A 89 13.65 13.55 9.76
C GLU A 89 13.47 15.06 9.57
N ARG A 90 13.54 15.55 8.33
CA ARG A 90 13.41 16.98 8.01
C ARG A 90 12.03 17.51 8.33
N PHE A 91 10.98 16.81 7.98
CA PHE A 91 9.60 17.25 8.18
C PHE A 91 8.97 16.71 9.45
N GLN A 92 9.64 15.78 10.12
CA GLN A 92 9.12 15.08 11.30
C GLN A 92 7.77 14.39 11.03
N GLU A 93 7.59 13.87 9.81
CA GLU A 93 6.36 13.18 9.36
C GLU A 93 6.68 11.82 8.73
N THR A 94 5.68 10.97 8.57
CA THR A 94 5.87 9.65 7.96
C THR A 94 6.11 9.78 6.47
N CYS A 95 7.20 9.15 5.99
CA CYS A 95 7.51 9.03 4.57
C CYS A 95 7.32 7.58 4.12
N SER A 96 6.45 7.36 3.14
CA SER A 96 6.10 6.02 2.65
C SER A 96 6.31 5.90 1.15
N ALA A 97 6.63 4.68 0.68
CA ALA A 97 6.63 4.35 -0.74
C ALA A 97 5.71 3.14 -0.99
N ALA A 98 4.97 3.21 -2.09
CA ALA A 98 4.04 2.15 -2.48
C ALA A 98 4.02 1.93 -3.99
N VAL A 99 3.64 0.72 -4.38
CA VAL A 99 3.42 0.30 -5.77
C VAL A 99 1.93 0.10 -6.02
N LEU A 100 1.48 0.45 -7.20
CA LEU A 100 0.08 0.25 -7.61
C LEU A 100 -0.13 -1.21 -8.01
N GLN A 101 -1.14 -1.84 -7.41
CA GLN A 101 -1.59 -3.17 -7.77
C GLN A 101 -3.11 -3.17 -7.95
N ASP A 102 -3.54 -3.14 -9.19
CA ASP A 102 -4.94 -3.03 -9.60
C ASP A 102 -5.64 -1.80 -8.99
N THR A 103 -6.57 -1.96 -8.06
CA THR A 103 -7.31 -0.87 -7.39
C THR A 103 -6.73 -0.47 -6.03
N GLU A 104 -5.61 -1.05 -5.65
CA GLU A 104 -4.96 -0.80 -4.36
C GLU A 104 -3.50 -0.39 -4.54
N VAL A 105 -2.94 0.22 -3.52
CA VAL A 105 -1.49 0.40 -3.36
C VAL A 105 -0.96 -0.56 -2.31
N VAL A 106 0.21 -1.12 -2.57
CA VAL A 106 0.94 -1.98 -1.63
C VAL A 106 2.15 -1.21 -1.12
N TYR A 107 2.22 -1.01 0.19
CA TYR A 107 3.33 -0.33 0.84
C TYR A 107 4.59 -1.19 0.79
N VAL A 108 5.66 -0.69 0.17
CA VAL A 108 6.94 -1.42 -0.01
C VAL A 108 8.09 -0.82 0.80
N ALA A 109 7.93 0.41 1.30
CA ALA A 109 8.81 1.01 2.28
C ALA A 109 8.03 2.02 3.13
N ASP A 110 8.38 2.12 4.40
CA ASP A 110 7.80 3.07 5.34
C ASP A 110 8.87 3.52 6.34
N VAL A 111 8.97 4.83 6.53
CA VAL A 111 9.86 5.47 7.50
C VAL A 111 9.00 6.37 8.37
N THR A 112 8.73 5.91 9.57
CA THR A 112 7.89 6.63 10.52
C THR A 112 8.74 7.56 11.37
N ALA A 113 8.33 8.84 11.48
CA ALA A 113 8.89 9.74 12.46
C ALA A 113 8.63 9.19 13.87
N ARG A 114 9.60 9.37 14.79
CA ARG A 114 9.48 8.91 16.20
C ARG A 114 8.40 9.71 16.92
N ARG A 115 7.12 9.33 16.75
CA ARG A 115 5.97 9.98 17.39
C ARG A 115 4.95 8.97 17.90
N LEU A 116 4.22 9.36 18.96
CA LEU A 116 3.18 8.54 19.60
C LEU A 116 1.94 8.34 18.70
N LEU A 117 1.68 9.27 17.77
CA LEU A 117 0.56 9.22 16.83
C LEU A 117 1.13 9.28 15.40
N SER A 118 1.27 8.15 14.77
CA SER A 118 1.62 8.04 13.36
C SER A 118 0.56 7.21 12.63
N VAL A 119 0.31 7.56 11.38
CA VAL A 119 -0.49 6.71 10.49
C VAL A 119 0.33 5.45 10.21
N ASN A 120 -0.08 4.33 10.77
CA ASN A 120 0.68 3.08 10.69
C ASN A 120 0.27 2.28 9.43
N ALA A 121 0.76 2.69 8.27
CA ALA A 121 0.82 1.77 7.16
C ALA A 121 2.11 0.94 7.32
N SER A 122 1.98 -0.34 7.58
CA SER A 122 3.12 -1.26 7.67
C SER A 122 3.52 -1.74 6.28
N LEU A 123 4.77 -2.19 6.14
CA LEU A 123 5.23 -2.90 4.95
C LEU A 123 4.24 -4.02 4.58
N GLY A 124 3.82 -4.08 3.32
CA GLY A 124 2.81 -5.02 2.83
C GLY A 124 1.35 -4.59 3.04
N SER A 125 1.09 -3.49 3.76
CA SER A 125 -0.28 -2.95 3.89
C SER A 125 -0.84 -2.59 2.53
N ARG A 126 -2.14 -2.78 2.37
CA ARG A 126 -2.90 -2.48 1.16
C ARG A 126 -3.94 -1.40 1.47
N LEU A 127 -3.97 -0.37 0.66
CA LEU A 127 -4.94 0.72 0.80
C LEU A 127 -5.57 1.06 -0.57
N PRO A 128 -6.82 1.57 -0.60
CA PRO A 128 -7.52 1.90 -1.84
C PRO A 128 -6.78 2.99 -2.63
N ALA A 129 -6.38 2.68 -3.88
CA ALA A 129 -5.55 3.57 -4.69
C ALA A 129 -6.25 4.90 -5.01
N PHE A 130 -7.56 4.88 -5.23
CA PHE A 130 -8.32 6.07 -5.57
C PHE A 130 -8.50 7.07 -4.41
N HIS A 131 -8.27 6.64 -3.17
CA HIS A 131 -8.43 7.44 -1.96
C HIS A 131 -7.11 7.69 -1.22
N THR A 132 -5.98 7.39 -1.86
CA THR A 132 -4.63 7.68 -1.34
C THR A 132 -3.86 8.56 -2.33
N SER A 133 -3.02 9.46 -1.82
CA SER A 133 -2.12 10.27 -2.66
C SER A 133 -1.14 9.39 -3.44
N LEU A 134 -0.61 8.33 -2.81
CA LEU A 134 0.25 7.32 -3.43
C LEU A 134 -0.42 6.65 -4.63
N GLY A 135 -1.69 6.30 -4.51
CA GLY A 135 -2.43 5.64 -5.57
C GLY A 135 -2.80 6.59 -6.70
N ARG A 136 -3.36 7.76 -6.40
CA ARG A 136 -3.76 8.74 -7.43
C ARG A 136 -2.59 9.18 -8.29
N SER A 137 -1.42 9.41 -7.68
CA SER A 137 -0.23 9.81 -8.44
C SER A 137 0.24 8.74 -9.42
N GLN A 138 -0.02 7.45 -9.17
CA GLN A 138 0.31 6.35 -10.07
C GLN A 138 -0.83 6.05 -11.06
N LEU A 139 -2.09 6.06 -10.60
CA LEU A 139 -3.26 5.82 -11.45
C LEU A 139 -3.30 6.78 -12.64
N GLY A 140 -2.96 8.04 -12.44
CA GLY A 140 -2.97 9.06 -13.49
C GLY A 140 -1.98 8.81 -14.62
N ALA A 141 -0.94 7.99 -14.40
CA ALA A 141 0.00 7.56 -15.42
C ALA A 141 -0.56 6.47 -16.35
N LEU A 142 -1.70 5.87 -16.00
CA LEU A 142 -2.35 4.84 -16.80
C LEU A 142 -3.18 5.47 -17.94
N PRO A 143 -3.41 4.72 -19.04
CA PRO A 143 -4.39 5.11 -20.05
C PRO A 143 -5.77 5.31 -19.45
N GLU A 144 -6.54 6.27 -19.96
CA GLU A 144 -7.88 6.61 -19.42
C GLU A 144 -8.82 5.41 -19.38
N ALA A 145 -8.82 4.60 -20.43
CA ALA A 145 -9.63 3.37 -20.49
C ALA A 145 -9.31 2.41 -19.35
N GLU A 146 -8.03 2.34 -18.93
CA GLU A 146 -7.61 1.48 -17.83
C GLU A 146 -8.03 2.05 -16.45
N ILE A 147 -7.98 3.37 -16.27
CA ILE A 147 -8.49 4.02 -15.06
C ILE A 147 -10.00 3.74 -14.94
N TRP A 148 -10.77 3.90 -16.03
CA TRP A 148 -12.19 3.60 -16.05
C TRP A 148 -12.51 2.13 -15.81
N ARG A 149 -11.73 1.21 -16.39
CA ARG A 149 -11.89 -0.23 -16.13
C ARG A 149 -11.80 -0.53 -14.63
N ARG A 150 -10.81 0.04 -13.95
CA ARG A 150 -10.59 -0.14 -12.51
C ARG A 150 -11.70 0.51 -11.68
N LEU A 151 -12.13 1.73 -12.01
CA LEU A 151 -13.24 2.40 -11.33
C LEU A 151 -14.55 1.59 -11.43
N LYS A 152 -14.86 1.02 -12.60
CA LYS A 152 -16.05 0.19 -12.79
C LYS A 152 -16.03 -1.12 -11.99
N SER A 153 -14.84 -1.65 -11.66
CA SER A 153 -14.70 -2.85 -10.86
C SER A 153 -14.72 -2.58 -9.36
N LEU A 154 -14.64 -1.31 -8.95
CA LEU A 154 -14.51 -0.91 -7.56
C LEU A 154 -15.89 -0.66 -6.94
N ARG A 155 -16.11 -1.22 -5.75
CA ARG A 155 -17.15 -0.76 -4.85
C ARG A 155 -16.62 0.44 -4.08
N ILE A 156 -17.01 1.64 -4.47
CA ILE A 156 -16.55 2.88 -3.84
C ILE A 156 -17.24 3.01 -2.48
N GLU A 157 -16.46 3.10 -1.42
CA GLU A 157 -16.94 3.26 -0.04
C GLU A 157 -16.60 4.66 0.48
N ALA A 158 -17.48 5.24 1.26
CA ALA A 158 -17.23 6.50 1.96
C ALA A 158 -16.53 6.19 3.30
N TYR A 159 -15.24 6.48 3.39
CA TYR A 159 -14.46 6.31 4.65
C TYR A 159 -14.65 7.49 5.60
N THR A 160 -14.85 8.69 5.04
CA THR A 160 -15.09 9.94 5.77
C THR A 160 -16.11 10.78 5.01
N PRO A 161 -16.61 11.86 5.61
CA PRO A 161 -17.45 12.84 4.88
C PRO A 161 -16.72 13.53 3.71
N SER A 162 -15.38 13.52 3.68
CA SER A 162 -14.57 14.13 2.63
C SER A 162 -14.24 13.16 1.50
N THR A 163 -14.60 11.88 1.63
CA THR A 163 -14.34 10.85 0.61
C THR A 163 -15.07 11.18 -0.68
N ILE A 164 -14.37 11.23 -1.80
CA ILE A 164 -14.98 11.36 -3.12
C ILE A 164 -15.57 10.00 -3.50
N THR A 165 -16.88 9.93 -3.68
CA THR A 165 -17.60 8.67 -4.00
C THR A 165 -18.14 8.63 -5.41
N ASP A 166 -18.21 9.77 -6.09
CA ASP A 166 -18.61 9.81 -7.50
C ASP A 166 -17.49 9.35 -8.43
N PRO A 167 -17.70 8.33 -9.29
CA PRO A 167 -16.67 7.80 -10.18
C PRO A 167 -16.12 8.83 -11.16
N GLN A 168 -16.97 9.74 -11.67
CA GLN A 168 -16.53 10.79 -12.59
C GLN A 168 -15.63 11.79 -11.89
N ALA A 169 -15.99 12.23 -10.68
CA ALA A 169 -15.17 13.13 -9.88
C ALA A 169 -13.83 12.49 -9.48
N LEU A 170 -13.80 11.17 -9.18
CA LEU A 170 -12.56 10.43 -8.92
C LEU A 170 -11.66 10.39 -10.16
N PHE A 171 -12.23 10.09 -11.33
CA PHE A 171 -11.48 10.08 -12.59
C PHE A 171 -10.85 11.45 -12.87
N GLU A 172 -11.63 12.52 -12.81
CA GLU A 172 -11.16 13.89 -13.03
C GLU A 172 -10.08 14.29 -12.01
N ARG A 173 -10.26 13.91 -10.75
CA ARG A 173 -9.27 14.15 -9.71
C ARG A 173 -7.96 13.44 -10.02
N VAL A 174 -7.98 12.17 -10.38
CA VAL A 174 -6.78 11.40 -10.75
C VAL A 174 -6.04 12.05 -11.94
N ARG A 175 -6.78 12.47 -12.97
CA ARG A 175 -6.21 13.14 -14.15
C ARG A 175 -5.59 14.50 -13.81
N ASN A 176 -6.29 15.29 -13.01
CA ASN A 176 -5.80 16.60 -12.57
C ASN A 176 -4.56 16.47 -11.67
N ASP A 177 -4.56 15.51 -10.75
CA ASP A 177 -3.43 15.24 -9.87
C ASP A 177 -2.18 14.85 -10.68
N PHE A 178 -2.33 13.99 -11.69
CA PHE A 178 -1.23 13.60 -12.55
C PHE A 178 -0.72 14.75 -13.43
N ALA A 179 -1.61 15.54 -14.00
CA ALA A 179 -1.26 16.69 -14.84
C ALA A 179 -0.42 17.74 -14.08
N GLN A 180 -0.66 17.93 -12.78
CA GLN A 180 0.15 18.82 -11.93
C GLN A 180 1.43 18.12 -11.39
N GLY A 181 1.58 16.82 -11.58
CA GLY A 181 2.74 16.02 -11.20
C GLY A 181 2.82 15.67 -9.71
N PHE A 182 1.70 15.74 -9.00
CA PHE A 182 1.58 15.32 -7.59
C PHE A 182 0.10 15.13 -7.23
N SER A 183 -0.15 14.39 -6.15
CA SER A 183 -1.49 14.22 -5.59
C SER A 183 -1.51 14.63 -4.12
N ILE A 184 -2.55 15.38 -3.71
CA ILE A 184 -2.86 15.64 -2.30
C ILE A 184 -4.22 15.03 -1.99
N VAL A 185 -4.23 14.17 -0.96
CA VAL A 185 -5.45 13.60 -0.37
C VAL A 185 -5.59 14.14 1.04
N ASP A 186 -6.70 14.79 1.31
CA ASP A 186 -6.98 15.49 2.55
C ASP A 186 -8.22 14.90 3.22
N GLN A 187 -7.99 14.09 4.24
CA GLN A 187 -9.02 13.48 5.07
C GLN A 187 -10.02 12.58 4.33
N GLU A 188 -9.67 12.06 3.15
CA GLU A 188 -10.59 11.20 2.39
C GLU A 188 -10.62 9.75 2.88
N LEU A 189 -9.48 9.24 3.40
CA LEU A 189 -9.39 7.89 3.93
C LEU A 189 -9.57 7.84 5.45
N GLU A 190 -9.06 8.86 6.14
CA GLU A 190 -9.10 8.98 7.60
C GLU A 190 -9.20 10.45 8.00
N LYS A 191 -10.06 10.77 8.97
CA LYS A 191 -10.20 12.13 9.50
C LYS A 191 -8.88 12.60 10.12
N GLY A 192 -8.50 13.83 9.81
CA GLY A 192 -7.25 14.42 10.28
C GLY A 192 -6.02 14.02 9.48
N LEU A 193 -6.09 13.02 8.60
CA LEU A 193 -4.97 12.61 7.76
C LEU A 193 -4.91 13.44 6.48
N CYS A 194 -3.78 14.08 6.25
CA CYS A 194 -3.44 14.71 4.97
C CYS A 194 -2.14 14.11 4.43
N SER A 195 -2.11 13.81 3.13
CA SER A 195 -0.93 13.23 2.48
C SER A 195 -0.68 13.86 1.11
N ILE A 196 0.61 14.01 0.78
CA ILE A 196 1.06 14.45 -0.54
C ILE A 196 2.00 13.38 -1.10
N ALA A 197 1.80 13.04 -2.38
CA ALA A 197 2.64 12.07 -3.08
C ALA A 197 3.07 12.57 -4.45
N VAL A 198 4.21 12.07 -4.90
CA VAL A 198 4.72 12.23 -6.26
C VAL A 198 4.99 10.86 -6.87
N PRO A 199 4.74 10.65 -8.17
CA PRO A 199 5.07 9.41 -8.84
C PRO A 199 6.58 9.28 -9.04
N VAL A 200 7.10 8.07 -8.94
CA VAL A 200 8.44 7.69 -9.37
C VAL A 200 8.31 7.17 -10.80
N ILE A 201 8.78 7.96 -11.76
CA ILE A 201 8.68 7.64 -13.18
C ILE A 201 9.93 6.90 -13.63
N GLY A 202 9.75 5.65 -14.06
CA GLY A 202 10.84 4.83 -14.61
C GLY A 202 11.27 5.27 -15.99
N ARG A 203 12.31 4.62 -16.53
CA ARG A 203 12.86 4.93 -17.87
C ARG A 203 11.86 4.75 -19.01
N SER A 204 10.87 3.89 -18.83
CA SER A 204 9.78 3.68 -19.79
C SER A 204 8.73 4.82 -19.82
N GLY A 205 8.86 5.81 -18.94
CA GLY A 205 7.84 6.87 -18.76
C GLY A 205 6.63 6.44 -17.91
N GLN A 206 6.62 5.23 -17.40
CA GLN A 206 5.55 4.73 -16.54
C GLN A 206 5.84 5.02 -15.06
N ALA A 207 4.78 5.23 -14.27
CA ALA A 207 4.91 5.29 -12.84
C ALA A 207 5.10 3.88 -12.27
N VAL A 208 6.29 3.60 -11.73
CA VAL A 208 6.66 2.30 -11.15
C VAL A 208 6.36 2.24 -9.66
N ALA A 209 6.28 3.39 -9.03
CA ALA A 209 5.97 3.55 -7.61
C ALA A 209 5.50 4.99 -7.35
N ALA A 210 5.17 5.30 -6.12
CA ALA A 210 5.06 6.67 -5.62
C ALA A 210 5.70 6.80 -4.24
N VAL A 211 6.13 8.02 -3.90
CA VAL A 211 6.65 8.38 -2.57
C VAL A 211 5.78 9.49 -2.00
N ALA A 212 5.43 9.37 -0.73
CA ALA A 212 4.53 10.31 -0.04
C ALA A 212 5.08 10.75 1.32
N LEU A 213 4.67 11.94 1.73
CA LEU A 213 4.69 12.40 3.12
C LEU A 213 3.25 12.51 3.63
N SER A 214 3.01 11.97 4.81
CA SER A 214 1.72 11.96 5.47
C SER A 214 1.80 12.63 6.83
N ALA A 215 0.90 13.58 7.09
CA ALA A 215 0.84 14.36 8.30
C ALA A 215 -0.60 14.44 8.83
N HIS A 216 -0.75 14.72 10.12
CA HIS A 216 -2.05 15.16 10.64
C HIS A 216 -2.29 16.61 10.18
N ASN A 217 -3.52 16.94 9.75
CA ASN A 217 -3.88 18.24 9.18
C ASN A 217 -3.66 19.42 10.13
N SER A 218 -3.61 19.17 11.45
CA SER A 218 -3.24 20.20 12.45
C SER A 218 -1.76 20.58 12.44
N ARG A 219 -0.90 19.77 11.79
CA ARG A 219 0.56 20.01 11.71
C ARG A 219 1.02 20.50 10.35
N ALA A 220 0.35 20.05 9.29
CA ALA A 220 0.66 20.47 7.94
C ALA A 220 -0.62 20.69 7.13
N SER A 221 -0.83 21.93 6.75
CA SER A 221 -1.91 22.33 5.85
C SER A 221 -1.61 21.90 4.41
N ARG A 222 -2.64 21.85 3.54
CA ARG A 222 -2.46 21.64 2.09
C ARG A 222 -1.50 22.64 1.46
N GLY A 223 -1.49 23.89 1.96
CA GLY A 223 -0.57 24.94 1.51
C GLY A 223 0.88 24.59 1.81
N GLU A 224 1.17 24.21 3.05
CA GLU A 224 2.52 23.79 3.48
C GLU A 224 2.98 22.52 2.74
N MET A 225 2.10 21.56 2.50
CA MET A 225 2.43 20.41 1.67
C MET A 225 2.89 20.80 0.26
N ARG A 226 2.25 21.80 -0.35
CA ARG A 226 2.63 22.29 -1.68
C ARG A 226 3.93 23.11 -1.67
N THR A 227 4.13 23.95 -0.67
CA THR A 227 5.27 24.90 -0.65
C THR A 227 6.54 24.30 -0.05
N ALA A 228 6.41 23.44 0.97
CA ALA A 228 7.55 22.87 1.68
C ALA A 228 7.82 21.39 1.32
N PHE A 229 6.78 20.52 1.34
CA PHE A 229 6.97 19.08 1.14
C PHE A 229 7.19 18.71 -0.32
N LEU A 230 6.41 19.29 -1.24
CA LEU A 230 6.44 18.96 -2.66
C LEU A 230 7.81 19.11 -3.32
N PRO A 231 8.55 20.22 -3.14
CA PRO A 231 9.89 20.33 -3.73
C PRO A 231 10.82 19.20 -3.30
N ALA A 232 10.88 18.90 -1.99
CA ALA A 232 11.73 17.86 -1.45
C ALA A 232 11.32 16.46 -1.91
N LEU A 233 10.00 16.18 -2.00
CA LEU A 233 9.49 14.92 -2.54
C LEU A 233 9.85 14.75 -4.02
N ARG A 234 9.76 15.79 -4.84
CA ARG A 234 10.14 15.75 -6.25
C ARG A 234 11.62 15.44 -6.44
N ASP A 235 12.48 16.04 -5.62
CA ASP A 235 13.93 15.79 -5.68
C ASP A 235 14.23 14.32 -5.29
N ALA A 236 13.64 13.84 -4.20
CA ALA A 236 13.76 12.44 -3.80
C ALA A 236 13.25 11.47 -4.88
N ALA A 237 12.07 11.73 -5.46
CA ALA A 237 11.50 10.88 -6.51
C ALA A 237 12.39 10.81 -7.75
N ARG A 238 13.02 11.93 -8.16
CA ARG A 238 13.99 11.96 -9.29
C ARG A 238 15.20 11.09 -9.00
N LEU A 239 15.77 11.19 -7.78
CA LEU A 239 16.92 10.39 -7.38
C LEU A 239 16.57 8.89 -7.29
N ILE A 240 15.38 8.55 -6.79
CA ILE A 240 14.89 7.18 -6.75
C ILE A 240 14.68 6.64 -8.17
N ALA A 241 14.13 7.44 -9.09
CA ALA A 241 13.86 7.06 -10.47
C ALA A 241 15.13 6.62 -11.23
N VAL A 242 16.31 7.20 -10.93
CA VAL A 242 17.60 6.78 -11.52
C VAL A 242 17.92 5.30 -11.19
N ALA A 243 17.42 4.78 -10.09
CA ALA A 243 17.64 3.41 -9.64
C ALA A 243 16.62 2.41 -10.18
N VAL A 244 15.57 2.90 -10.83
CA VAL A 244 14.54 2.07 -11.48
C VAL A 244 15.06 1.61 -12.83
N PRO A 245 14.98 0.29 -13.13
CA PRO A 245 15.40 -0.27 -14.42
C PRO A 245 14.65 0.33 -15.60
#